data_2fc4d7d803175940fb5eca29d73d9b69
#
_entry.id   2fc4d7d803175940fb5eca29d73d9b69
#
_cell.length_a   1.000
_cell.length_b   1.000
_cell.length_c   1.000
_cell.angle_alpha   90.00
_cell.angle_beta   90.00
_cell.angle_gamma   90.00
#
_symmetry.space_group_name_H-M   'P 1'
#
loop_
_entity.id
_entity.type
_entity.pdbx_description
1 polymer ?
#
loop_
_entity_poly.entity_id
_entity_poly.type
_entity_poly.pdbx_seq_one_letter_code
_entity_poly.pdbx_strand_id
1 'polypeptide(L)'
;MQNLRRVQRTQMIKPGKIVTATSAATIDCVVCDLTNLGAGLRVSPGDFVPDCFELIFDSRLFSRSCQVRWKHNERLGVEFTPAQ
;
A
#
# COMPACT_ATOMS: atom_id res chain seq x y z
N MET A 1 -15.72 19.49 -18.58
CA MET A 1 -15.11 20.04 -17.57
C MET A 1 -13.85 19.35 -17.24
N GLN A 2 -12.96 20.01 -16.81
CA GLN A 2 -11.81 19.46 -16.66
C GLN A 2 -11.56 18.96 -15.33
N ASN A 3 -10.79 17.98 -15.25
CA ASN A 3 -10.46 17.40 -14.01
C ASN A 3 -9.31 18.12 -13.41
N LEU A 4 -9.50 18.64 -12.22
CA LEU A 4 -8.47 19.38 -11.59
C LEU A 4 -7.52 18.52 -10.78
N ARG A 5 -7.74 17.20 -10.78
CA ARG A 5 -6.90 16.36 -9.99
C ARG A 5 -5.54 16.24 -10.59
N ARG A 6 -4.52 16.38 -9.77
CA ARG A 6 -3.19 16.26 -10.25
C ARG A 6 -2.67 14.89 -10.30
N VAL A 7 -3.27 13.98 -9.55
CA VAL A 7 -2.78 12.62 -9.42
C VAL A 7 -3.83 11.70 -9.97
N GLN A 8 -3.45 10.85 -10.90
CA GLN A 8 -4.34 9.88 -11.44
C GLN A 8 -4.41 8.69 -10.50
N ARG A 9 -5.63 8.27 -10.18
CA ARG A 9 -5.84 7.13 -9.33
C ARG A 9 -6.33 5.98 -10.19
N THR A 10 -5.61 4.88 -10.17
CA THR A 10 -6.00 3.68 -10.88
C THR A 10 -6.61 2.72 -9.89
N GLN A 11 -7.87 2.38 -10.09
CA GLN A 11 -8.51 1.39 -9.24
C GLN A 11 -8.13 0.01 -9.71
N MET A 12 -7.88 -0.86 -8.75
CA MET A 12 -7.46 -2.21 -9.08
C MET A 12 -7.78 -3.11 -7.91
N ILE A 13 -7.72 -4.41 -8.12
CA ILE A 13 -7.78 -5.38 -7.06
C ILE A 13 -6.65 -6.35 -7.33
N LYS A 14 -5.54 -6.18 -6.64
CA LYS A 14 -4.40 -7.02 -6.82
C LYS A 14 -3.89 -7.50 -5.49
N PRO A 15 -3.54 -8.78 -5.38
CA PRO A 15 -2.93 -9.27 -4.15
C PRO A 15 -1.55 -8.67 -3.98
N GLY A 16 -1.22 -8.35 -2.75
CA GLY A 16 0.10 -7.82 -2.41
C GLY A 16 0.57 -8.39 -1.11
N LYS A 17 1.81 -8.05 -0.78
CA LYS A 17 2.44 -8.49 0.46
C LYS A 17 3.04 -7.28 1.15
N ILE A 18 2.85 -7.23 2.45
CA ILE A 18 3.47 -6.23 3.30
C ILE A 18 4.64 -6.90 3.99
N VAL A 19 5.83 -6.35 3.81
CA VAL A 19 7.05 -6.90 4.37
C VAL A 19 7.55 -5.93 5.42
N THR A 20 7.77 -6.44 6.62
CA THR A 20 8.24 -5.60 7.70
C THR A 20 9.69 -5.94 8.01
N ALA A 21 10.39 -4.97 8.57
CA ALA A 21 11.81 -5.15 8.88
C ALA A 21 12.03 -6.07 10.07
N THR A 22 11.01 -6.21 10.92
CA THR A 22 11.19 -6.93 12.17
C THR A 22 10.61 -8.32 12.17
N SER A 23 10.00 -8.74 11.05
CA SER A 23 9.38 -10.05 11.01
C SER A 23 9.71 -10.71 9.70
N ALA A 24 9.97 -12.00 9.76
CA ALA A 24 10.19 -12.75 8.54
C ALA A 24 8.90 -13.07 7.83
N ALA A 25 7.78 -12.97 8.52
CA ALA A 25 6.50 -13.26 7.91
C ALA A 25 5.99 -12.04 7.16
N THR A 26 5.25 -12.28 6.10
CA THR A 26 4.62 -11.21 5.37
C THR A 26 3.15 -11.17 5.74
N ILE A 27 2.53 -10.01 5.49
CA ILE A 27 1.10 -9.83 5.71
C ILE A 27 0.45 -9.70 4.35
N ASP A 28 -0.54 -10.53 4.07
CA ASP A 28 -1.26 -10.44 2.80
C ASP A 28 -2.13 -9.21 2.80
N CYS A 29 -2.21 -8.57 1.66
CA CYS A 29 -3.09 -7.42 1.50
C CYS A 29 -3.64 -7.42 0.08
N VAL A 30 -4.61 -6.53 -0.14
CA VAL A 30 -5.14 -6.29 -1.47
C VAL A 30 -4.89 -4.83 -1.80
N VAL A 31 -4.27 -4.59 -2.95
CA VAL A 31 -4.07 -3.22 -3.42
C VAL A 31 -5.34 -2.81 -4.13
N CYS A 32 -6.03 -1.80 -3.59
CA CYS A 32 -7.32 -1.38 -4.10
C CYS A 32 -7.21 -0.21 -5.06
N ASP A 33 -6.24 0.65 -4.87
CA ASP A 33 -5.99 1.71 -5.84
C ASP A 33 -4.53 2.11 -5.73
N LEU A 34 -4.06 2.80 -6.75
CA LEU A 34 -2.66 3.11 -6.87
C LEU A 34 -2.48 4.44 -7.56
N THR A 35 -1.59 5.25 -7.02
CA THR A 35 -1.14 6.46 -7.68
C THR A 35 0.38 6.45 -7.67
N ASN A 36 1.01 7.43 -8.28
CA ASN A 36 2.46 7.50 -8.21
C ASN A 36 2.95 7.99 -6.85
N LEU A 37 2.06 8.40 -5.97
CA LEU A 37 2.43 8.89 -4.64
C LEU A 37 2.11 7.89 -3.54
N GLY A 38 1.21 6.96 -3.76
CA GLY A 38 0.82 6.03 -2.73
C GLY A 38 -0.23 5.05 -3.18
N ALA A 39 -0.83 4.35 -2.24
CA ALA A 39 -1.79 3.30 -2.55
C ALA A 39 -2.81 3.16 -1.43
N GLY A 40 -3.96 2.62 -1.80
CA GLY A 40 -4.95 2.20 -0.82
C GLY A 40 -4.90 0.69 -0.70
N LEU A 41 -4.90 0.19 0.52
CA LEU A 41 -4.75 -1.23 0.79
C LEU A 41 -5.87 -1.72 1.67
N ARG A 42 -6.16 -3.00 1.55
CA ARG A 42 -7.08 -3.68 2.45
C ARG A 42 -6.36 -4.87 3.07
N VAL A 43 -6.50 -5.02 4.37
CA VAL A 43 -5.89 -6.12 5.10
C VAL A 43 -6.98 -6.86 5.86
N SER A 44 -6.66 -8.04 6.40
CA SER A 44 -7.62 -8.79 7.16
C SER A 44 -7.80 -8.19 8.54
N PRO A 45 -9.00 -8.33 9.13
CA PRO A 45 -9.21 -7.87 10.48
C PRO A 45 -8.27 -8.61 11.42
N GLY A 46 -7.68 -7.91 12.34
CA GLY A 46 -6.77 -8.51 13.28
C GLY A 46 -5.33 -8.49 12.88
N ASP A 47 -5.03 -8.19 11.61
CA ASP A 47 -3.64 -8.03 11.21
C ASP A 47 -3.10 -6.76 11.83
N PHE A 48 -1.91 -6.86 12.38
CA PHE A 48 -1.22 -5.68 12.87
C PHE A 48 -0.27 -5.20 11.79
N VAL A 49 -0.50 -4.00 11.29
CA VAL A 49 0.32 -3.43 10.24
C VAL A 49 1.11 -2.28 10.83
N PRO A 50 2.44 -2.34 10.78
CA PRO A 50 3.25 -1.25 11.32
C PRO A 50 3.12 0.00 10.45
N ASP A 51 3.59 1.12 10.97
CA ASP A 51 3.46 2.39 10.27
C ASP A 51 4.35 2.49 9.04
N CYS A 52 5.41 1.72 8.99
CA CYS A 52 6.33 1.71 7.85
C CYS A 52 6.57 0.28 7.42
N PHE A 53 6.54 0.05 6.13
CA PHE A 53 6.77 -1.29 5.62
C PHE A 53 7.09 -1.20 4.13
N GLU A 54 7.44 -2.33 3.55
CA GLU A 54 7.64 -2.40 2.12
C GLU A 54 6.46 -3.13 1.49
N LEU A 55 5.90 -2.56 0.44
CA LEU A 55 4.78 -3.15 -0.27
C LEU A 55 5.30 -3.79 -1.54
N ILE A 56 4.95 -5.06 -1.75
CA ILE A 56 5.36 -5.81 -2.91
C ILE A 56 4.13 -6.40 -3.56
N PHE A 57 4.00 -6.26 -4.86
CA PHE A 57 2.96 -6.94 -5.60
C PHE A 57 3.39 -7.14 -7.04
N ASP A 58 2.54 -7.79 -7.81
CA ASP A 58 2.77 -8.02 -9.23
C ASP A 58 4.05 -8.82 -9.46
N SER A 59 4.15 -9.95 -8.76
CA SER A 59 5.30 -10.86 -8.86
C SER A 59 6.61 -10.16 -8.54
N ARG A 60 6.55 -9.24 -7.59
CA ARG A 60 7.71 -8.47 -7.14
C ARG A 60 8.20 -7.44 -8.14
N LEU A 61 7.42 -7.20 -9.21
CA LEU A 61 7.77 -6.12 -10.11
C LEU A 61 7.56 -4.77 -9.48
N PHE A 62 6.72 -4.70 -8.46
CA PHE A 62 6.50 -3.46 -7.72
C PHE A 62 7.00 -3.67 -6.29
N SER A 63 7.90 -2.82 -5.85
CA SER A 63 8.44 -2.87 -4.49
C SER A 63 8.73 -1.45 -4.06
N ARG A 64 8.00 -0.96 -3.05
CA ARG A 64 8.16 0.41 -2.60
C ARG A 64 8.05 0.48 -1.10
N SER A 65 8.87 1.33 -0.52
CA SER A 65 8.75 1.63 0.91
C SER A 65 7.55 2.54 1.11
N CYS A 66 6.79 2.26 2.14
CA CYS A 66 5.54 2.94 2.40
C CYS A 66 5.47 3.43 3.83
N GLN A 67 4.76 4.53 4.02
CA GLN A 67 4.41 5.02 5.34
C GLN A 67 2.91 5.14 5.40
N VAL A 68 2.31 4.61 6.46
CA VAL A 68 0.87 4.64 6.62
C VAL A 68 0.45 6.06 6.97
N ARG A 69 -0.53 6.57 6.22
CA ARG A 69 -1.07 7.89 6.46
C ARG A 69 -2.38 7.86 7.21
N TRP A 70 -3.17 6.81 6.98
CA TRP A 70 -4.41 6.65 7.73
C TRP A 70 -4.79 5.18 7.75
N LYS A 71 -5.53 4.81 8.80
CA LYS A 71 -6.09 3.48 8.94
C LYS A 71 -7.54 3.63 9.35
N HIS A 72 -8.39 2.78 8.82
CA HIS A 72 -9.79 2.74 9.23
C HIS A 72 -10.29 1.33 8.98
N ASN A 73 -10.56 0.62 10.06
CA ASN A 73 -10.97 -0.77 10.00
C ASN A 73 -9.93 -1.60 9.26
N GLU A 74 -10.30 -2.22 8.17
CA GLU A 74 -9.40 -3.07 7.41
C GLU A 74 -8.71 -2.34 6.27
N ARG A 75 -8.91 -1.02 6.18
CA ARG A 75 -8.37 -0.26 5.07
C ARG A 75 -7.32 0.70 5.56
N LEU A 76 -6.35 0.92 4.74
CA LEU A 76 -5.32 1.89 5.06
C LEU A 76 -4.83 2.57 3.80
N GLY A 77 -4.38 3.78 3.97
CA GLY A 77 -3.75 4.54 2.90
C GLY A 77 -2.30 4.72 3.22
N VAL A 78 -1.45 4.51 2.23
CA VAL A 78 -0.01 4.65 2.41
C VAL A 78 0.54 5.62 1.40
N GLU A 79 1.62 6.27 1.80
CA GLU A 79 2.37 7.13 0.93
C GLU A 79 3.71 6.47 0.66
N PHE A 80 4.15 6.48 -0.60
CA PHE A 80 5.45 5.92 -0.93
C PHE A 80 6.52 6.89 -0.48
N THR A 81 7.55 6.37 0.17
CA THR A 81 8.64 7.21 0.60
C THR A 81 9.71 7.19 -0.48
N PRO A 82 10.42 8.29 -0.65
CA PRO A 82 11.46 8.33 -1.68
C PRO A 82 12.57 7.36 -1.35
N ALA A 83 13.18 6.81 -2.39
CA ALA A 83 14.35 5.98 -2.19
C ALA A 83 15.52 6.84 -1.76
N GLN A 84 16.39 6.26 -0.97
CA GLN A 84 17.55 6.98 -0.49
C GLN A 84 18.76 6.68 -1.31
#